data_b20629b4a83913b40039a4e616e3fee1
#
_entry.id   b20629b4a83913b40039a4e616e3fee1
#
_cell.length_a   1.000
_cell.length_b   1.000
_cell.length_c   1.000
_cell.angle_alpha   90.00
_cell.angle_beta   90.00
_cell.angle_gamma   90.00
#
_symmetry.space_group_name_H-M   'P 1'
#
loop_
_entity.id
_entity.type
_entity.pdbx_description
1 polymer ?
#
loop_
_entity_poly.entity_id
_entity_poly.type
_entity_poly.pdbx_seq_one_letter_code
_entity_poly.pdbx_strand_id
1 'polypeptide(L)'
;MKLYLIGLGPGDPDLLTLKALRLIQRLPVLFYPKEEGREPIALGIARPFLPEGKPLLPLPLFTGGDPKEAERARREAARRVREALSRYGEGGYLVLGDSLLYASPLNLLPHLEGVAVEAVPGISAHQLAAASLLKPIALGEEGFAAVTGLGPVDPEGLDRFQSVFVYKAKDLEALERAFPDREGWAFLRLGMPGERVLPLRAAKGVARDYWTLVGLWRKGGEG
;
A
#
# COMPACT_ATOMS: atom_id res chain seq x y z
N MET A 1 -24.51 7.99 -6.28
CA MET A 1 -23.44 6.98 -6.48
C MET A 1 -22.44 7.10 -5.35
N LYS A 2 -21.98 5.97 -4.79
CA LYS A 2 -21.00 5.98 -3.70
C LYS A 2 -19.89 4.95 -3.94
N LEU A 3 -18.63 5.37 -3.74
CA LEU A 3 -17.45 4.53 -3.82
C LEU A 3 -16.78 4.44 -2.45
N TYR A 4 -16.48 3.22 -2.00
CA TYR A 4 -15.67 2.97 -0.82
C TYR A 4 -14.25 2.60 -1.24
N LEU A 5 -13.24 3.33 -0.77
CA LEU A 5 -11.84 2.91 -0.89
C LEU A 5 -11.53 2.01 0.31
N ILE A 6 -11.38 0.71 0.08
CA ILE A 6 -11.31 -0.29 1.14
C ILE A 6 -9.86 -0.73 1.34
N GLY A 7 -9.23 -0.27 2.42
CA GLY A 7 -7.91 -0.74 2.84
C GLY A 7 -7.97 -2.19 3.32
N LEU A 8 -7.17 -3.05 2.72
CA LEU A 8 -7.17 -4.50 2.95
C LEU A 8 -6.06 -4.98 3.89
N GLY A 9 -5.25 -4.07 4.40
CA GLY A 9 -4.04 -4.47 5.11
C GLY A 9 -2.90 -4.83 4.17
N PRO A 10 -1.73 -5.18 4.73
CA PRO A 10 -0.48 -5.28 3.98
C PRO A 10 -0.30 -6.58 3.17
N GLY A 11 -1.19 -7.57 3.34
CA GLY A 11 -1.11 -8.81 2.57
C GLY A 11 -1.78 -10.02 3.23
N ASP A 12 -1.70 -10.12 4.55
CA ASP A 12 -2.33 -11.16 5.33
C ASP A 12 -3.86 -10.90 5.47
N PRO A 13 -4.73 -11.83 5.02
CA PRO A 13 -6.17 -11.70 5.15
C PRO A 13 -6.68 -11.53 6.58
N ASP A 14 -5.98 -12.06 7.57
CA ASP A 14 -6.36 -11.95 8.99
C ASP A 14 -6.18 -10.52 9.54
N LEU A 15 -5.47 -9.68 8.80
CA LEU A 15 -5.28 -8.26 9.12
C LEU A 15 -6.35 -7.33 8.50
N LEU A 16 -7.42 -7.89 7.94
CA LEU A 16 -8.57 -7.10 7.51
C LEU A 16 -9.29 -6.47 8.71
N THR A 17 -9.66 -5.21 8.57
CA THR A 17 -10.57 -4.61 9.55
C THR A 17 -11.99 -5.19 9.39
N LEU A 18 -12.75 -5.29 10.49
CA LEU A 18 -14.14 -5.74 10.44
C LEU A 18 -15.00 -4.88 9.50
N LYS A 19 -14.70 -3.58 9.39
CA LYS A 19 -15.40 -2.69 8.46
C LYS A 19 -15.10 -3.07 7.01
N ALA A 20 -13.84 -3.33 6.68
CA ALA A 20 -13.45 -3.78 5.35
C ALA A 20 -14.13 -5.10 4.98
N LEU A 21 -14.07 -6.08 5.88
CA LEU A 21 -14.71 -7.39 5.70
C LEU A 21 -16.22 -7.26 5.40
N ARG A 22 -16.96 -6.50 6.23
CA ARG A 22 -18.40 -6.28 6.04
C ARG A 22 -18.71 -5.62 4.71
N LEU A 23 -17.91 -4.67 4.26
CA LEU A 23 -18.09 -4.00 2.98
C LEU A 23 -17.79 -4.93 1.79
N ILE A 24 -16.74 -5.75 1.87
CA ILE A 24 -16.42 -6.76 0.85
C ILE A 24 -17.62 -7.71 0.65
N GLN A 25 -18.25 -8.12 1.74
CA GLN A 25 -19.40 -9.02 1.69
C GLN A 25 -20.68 -8.34 1.21
N ARG A 26 -20.95 -7.09 1.66
CA ARG A 26 -22.22 -6.38 1.43
C ARG A 26 -22.31 -5.70 0.08
N LEU A 27 -21.22 -5.04 -0.37
CA LEU A 27 -21.27 -4.19 -1.56
C LEU A 27 -21.62 -4.98 -2.84
N PRO A 28 -22.45 -4.42 -3.71
CA PRO A 28 -22.94 -5.14 -4.91
C PRO A 28 -21.88 -5.33 -5.99
N VAL A 29 -20.83 -4.53 -5.98
CA VAL A 29 -19.72 -4.63 -6.94
C VAL A 29 -18.41 -4.23 -6.27
N LEU A 30 -17.32 -4.92 -6.63
CA LEU A 30 -15.98 -4.60 -6.18
C LEU A 30 -15.06 -4.33 -7.37
N PHE A 31 -14.25 -3.29 -7.24
CA PHE A 31 -13.20 -2.91 -8.18
C PHE A 31 -11.85 -3.31 -7.62
N TYR A 32 -10.95 -3.74 -8.49
CA TYR A 32 -9.58 -4.05 -8.08
C TYR A 32 -8.57 -3.60 -9.15
N PRO A 33 -7.37 -3.15 -8.74
CA PRO A 33 -6.33 -2.79 -9.68
C PRO A 33 -5.81 -4.05 -10.38
N LYS A 34 -5.71 -4.01 -11.70
CA LYS A 34 -5.11 -5.08 -12.49
C LYS A 34 -4.02 -4.53 -13.37
N GLU A 35 -2.82 -5.04 -13.20
CA GLU A 35 -1.68 -4.83 -14.07
C GLU A 35 -1.56 -6.04 -15.00
N GLU A 36 -1.21 -5.79 -16.26
CA GLU A 36 -1.05 -6.87 -17.23
C GLU A 36 0.11 -7.79 -16.83
N GLY A 37 -0.12 -9.10 -16.92
CA GLY A 37 0.88 -10.12 -16.57
C GLY A 37 1.13 -10.33 -15.08
N ARG A 38 0.39 -9.65 -14.18
CA ARG A 38 0.53 -9.83 -12.72
C ARG A 38 -0.78 -10.26 -12.05
N GLU A 39 -0.64 -11.12 -11.03
CA GLU A 39 -1.79 -11.43 -10.17
C GLU A 39 -2.19 -10.21 -9.34
N PRO A 40 -3.50 -9.92 -9.25
CA PRO A 40 -4.01 -8.78 -8.49
C PRO A 40 -3.99 -9.10 -6.98
N ILE A 41 -2.94 -8.69 -6.28
CA ILE A 41 -2.74 -8.96 -4.83
C ILE A 41 -3.95 -8.54 -4.00
N ALA A 42 -4.48 -7.34 -4.23
CA ALA A 42 -5.66 -6.84 -3.51
C ALA A 42 -6.86 -7.78 -3.64
N LEU A 43 -7.10 -8.34 -4.83
CA LEU A 43 -8.15 -9.33 -5.02
C LEU A 43 -7.82 -10.65 -4.29
N GLY A 44 -6.55 -11.07 -4.29
CA GLY A 44 -6.10 -12.27 -3.57
C GLY A 44 -6.43 -12.21 -2.08
N ILE A 45 -6.19 -11.09 -1.43
CA ILE A 45 -6.51 -10.86 -0.01
C ILE A 45 -8.03 -10.94 0.25
N ALA A 46 -8.83 -10.33 -0.63
CA ALA A 46 -10.29 -10.32 -0.45
C ALA A 46 -10.96 -11.66 -0.82
N ARG A 47 -10.34 -12.48 -1.66
CA ARG A 47 -10.90 -13.69 -2.26
C ARG A 47 -11.54 -14.68 -1.25
N PRO A 48 -10.93 -14.98 -0.08
CA PRO A 48 -11.52 -15.90 0.89
C PRO A 48 -12.87 -15.45 1.46
N PHE A 49 -13.17 -14.15 1.36
CA PHE A 49 -14.35 -13.52 1.98
C PHE A 49 -15.43 -13.13 0.97
N LEU A 50 -15.20 -13.39 -0.32
CA LEU A 50 -16.14 -13.02 -1.37
C LEU A 50 -17.35 -13.94 -1.36
N PRO A 51 -18.58 -13.41 -1.34
CA PRO A 51 -19.77 -14.21 -1.63
C PRO A 51 -19.71 -14.79 -3.05
N GLU A 52 -20.35 -15.93 -3.23
CA GLU A 52 -20.50 -16.55 -4.55
C GLU A 52 -21.17 -15.58 -5.54
N GLY A 53 -20.69 -15.55 -6.78
CA GLY A 53 -21.22 -14.69 -7.84
C GLY A 53 -20.97 -13.19 -7.66
N LYS A 54 -20.12 -12.76 -6.72
CA LYS A 54 -19.79 -11.35 -6.50
C LYS A 54 -19.24 -10.71 -7.78
N PRO A 55 -19.88 -9.63 -8.29
CA PRO A 55 -19.35 -8.86 -9.41
C PRO A 55 -17.99 -8.24 -9.09
N LEU A 56 -16.96 -8.58 -9.87
CA LEU A 56 -15.58 -8.14 -9.73
C LEU A 56 -15.13 -7.46 -11.03
N LEU A 57 -14.78 -6.19 -10.95
CA LEU A 57 -14.40 -5.39 -12.12
C LEU A 57 -12.92 -4.99 -12.04
N PRO A 58 -12.08 -5.49 -12.96
CA PRO A 58 -10.69 -5.08 -13.06
C PRO A 58 -10.60 -3.65 -13.59
N LEU A 59 -9.77 -2.84 -12.95
CA LEU A 59 -9.46 -1.50 -13.41
C LEU A 59 -8.00 -1.44 -13.87
N PRO A 60 -7.71 -0.77 -15.00
CA PRO A 60 -6.36 -0.65 -15.48
C PRO A 60 -5.51 0.12 -14.49
N LEU A 61 -4.38 -0.45 -14.12
CA LEU A 61 -3.34 0.20 -13.35
C LEU A 61 -2.15 0.44 -14.28
N PHE A 62 -1.86 1.71 -14.54
CA PHE A 62 -0.71 2.09 -15.33
C PHE A 62 0.43 2.49 -14.40
N THR A 63 1.52 1.73 -14.45
CA THR A 63 2.74 1.95 -13.67
C THR A 63 3.92 2.42 -14.54
N GLY A 64 3.68 2.68 -15.82
CA GLY A 64 4.69 3.16 -16.77
C GLY A 64 5.10 4.61 -16.58
N GLY A 65 6.18 5.02 -17.30
CA GLY A 65 6.77 6.35 -17.18
C GLY A 65 6.09 7.45 -18.01
N ASP A 66 5.17 7.12 -18.95
CA ASP A 66 4.51 8.13 -19.77
C ASP A 66 3.32 8.77 -19.04
N PRO A 67 3.38 10.08 -18.70
CA PRO A 67 2.31 10.78 -18.01
C PRO A 67 0.98 10.81 -18.79
N LYS A 68 1.01 10.82 -20.12
CA LYS A 68 -0.18 10.85 -20.98
C LYS A 68 -0.92 9.51 -20.93
N GLU A 69 -0.18 8.41 -21.01
CA GLU A 69 -0.76 7.07 -20.89
C GLU A 69 -1.30 6.83 -19.48
N ALA A 70 -0.59 7.27 -18.45
CA ALA A 70 -1.06 7.22 -17.06
C ALA A 70 -2.38 7.97 -16.88
N GLU A 71 -2.48 9.18 -17.43
CA GLU A 71 -3.69 10.01 -17.37
C GLU A 71 -4.86 9.35 -18.14
N ARG A 72 -4.60 8.78 -19.32
CA ARG A 72 -5.59 8.04 -20.10
C ARG A 72 -6.13 6.83 -19.33
N ALA A 73 -5.24 6.06 -18.68
CA ALA A 73 -5.63 4.91 -17.88
C ALA A 73 -6.49 5.32 -16.67
N ARG A 74 -6.15 6.43 -15.99
CA ARG A 74 -6.96 6.99 -14.88
C ARG A 74 -8.37 7.38 -15.33
N ARG A 75 -8.50 8.10 -16.43
CA ARG A 75 -9.80 8.50 -17.00
C ARG A 75 -10.66 7.30 -17.38
N GLU A 76 -10.04 6.30 -18.00
CA GLU A 76 -10.73 5.06 -18.36
C GLU A 76 -11.17 4.27 -17.12
N ALA A 77 -10.32 4.15 -16.10
CA ALA A 77 -10.69 3.53 -14.83
C ALA A 77 -11.86 4.27 -14.16
N ALA A 78 -11.80 5.60 -14.08
CA ALA A 78 -12.86 6.42 -13.50
C ALA A 78 -14.17 6.30 -14.28
N ARG A 79 -14.13 6.24 -15.62
CA ARG A 79 -15.29 6.00 -16.47
C ARG A 79 -15.97 4.67 -16.13
N ARG A 80 -15.18 3.57 -16.06
CA ARG A 80 -15.68 2.23 -15.69
C ARG A 80 -16.30 2.21 -14.29
N VAL A 81 -15.68 2.90 -13.35
CA VAL A 81 -16.23 3.03 -11.98
C VAL A 81 -17.60 3.72 -12.03
N ARG A 82 -17.72 4.88 -12.70
CA ARG A 82 -18.99 5.61 -12.79
C ARG A 82 -20.09 4.82 -13.50
N GLU A 83 -19.76 4.12 -14.59
CA GLU A 83 -20.71 3.27 -15.31
C GLU A 83 -21.23 2.12 -14.43
N ALA A 84 -20.35 1.47 -13.67
CA ALA A 84 -20.77 0.45 -12.74
C ALA A 84 -21.62 1.03 -11.60
N LEU A 85 -21.19 2.16 -11.00
CA LEU A 85 -21.92 2.81 -9.92
C LEU A 85 -23.27 3.35 -10.36
N SER A 86 -23.45 3.75 -11.63
CA SER A 86 -24.76 4.13 -12.14
C SER A 86 -25.76 2.98 -12.17
N ARG A 87 -25.26 1.75 -12.31
CA ARG A 87 -26.05 0.50 -12.30
C ARG A 87 -26.27 -0.05 -10.89
N TYR A 88 -25.23 -0.02 -10.05
CA TYR A 88 -25.23 -0.67 -8.74
C TYR A 88 -25.51 0.28 -7.57
N GLY A 89 -25.47 1.60 -7.78
CA GLY A 89 -25.62 2.61 -6.75
C GLY A 89 -24.38 2.84 -5.89
N GLU A 90 -23.78 1.76 -5.41
CA GLU A 90 -22.55 1.78 -4.58
C GLU A 90 -21.58 0.66 -4.95
N GLY A 91 -20.29 0.83 -4.60
CA GLY A 91 -19.27 -0.18 -4.85
C GLY A 91 -18.00 0.05 -4.02
N GLY A 92 -17.11 -0.93 -3.99
CA GLY A 92 -15.86 -0.87 -3.25
C GLY A 92 -14.64 -1.01 -4.14
N TYR A 93 -13.62 -0.16 -3.94
CA TYR A 93 -12.31 -0.31 -4.56
C TYR A 93 -11.35 -0.95 -3.55
N LEU A 94 -10.82 -2.13 -3.89
CA LEU A 94 -9.90 -2.89 -3.06
C LEU A 94 -8.50 -2.29 -3.12
N VAL A 95 -7.94 -1.91 -1.97
CA VAL A 95 -6.63 -1.23 -1.85
C VAL A 95 -5.70 -2.04 -0.97
N LEU A 96 -4.51 -2.39 -1.47
CA LEU A 96 -3.47 -3.00 -0.65
C LEU A 96 -2.95 -2.00 0.39
N GLY A 97 -2.84 -2.41 1.65
CA GLY A 97 -2.46 -1.56 2.76
C GLY A 97 -3.57 -0.64 3.24
N ASP A 98 -3.22 0.59 3.58
CA ASP A 98 -4.17 1.64 3.92
C ASP A 98 -4.71 2.35 2.68
N SER A 99 -5.97 2.76 2.72
CA SER A 99 -6.67 3.35 1.58
C SER A 99 -6.22 4.77 1.21
N LEU A 100 -5.47 5.45 2.09
CA LEU A 100 -5.02 6.82 1.89
C LEU A 100 -3.49 6.98 1.85
N LEU A 101 -2.72 5.90 2.12
CA LEU A 101 -1.26 5.95 2.11
C LEU A 101 -0.69 5.34 0.82
N TYR A 102 -0.16 6.18 -0.07
CA TYR A 102 0.39 5.79 -1.39
C TYR A 102 -0.55 4.93 -2.25
N ALA A 103 -1.85 5.09 -2.05
CA ALA A 103 -2.89 4.30 -2.67
C ALA A 103 -3.20 4.78 -4.10
N SER A 104 -3.16 3.86 -5.07
CA SER A 104 -3.39 4.18 -6.48
C SER A 104 -4.78 4.79 -6.79
N PRO A 105 -5.88 4.40 -6.11
CA PRO A 105 -7.19 4.96 -6.43
C PRO A 105 -7.34 6.44 -6.08
N LEU A 106 -6.45 7.02 -5.26
CA LEU A 106 -6.45 8.46 -4.99
C LEU A 106 -6.24 9.29 -6.26
N ASN A 107 -5.52 8.74 -7.25
CA ASN A 107 -5.33 9.38 -8.55
C ASN A 107 -6.59 9.37 -9.44
N LEU A 108 -7.64 8.62 -9.05
CA LEU A 108 -8.92 8.61 -9.77
C LEU A 108 -9.86 9.69 -9.26
N LEU A 109 -9.67 10.20 -8.04
CA LEU A 109 -10.60 11.14 -7.39
C LEU A 109 -10.92 12.37 -8.25
N PRO A 110 -9.95 13.02 -8.94
CA PRO A 110 -10.22 14.15 -9.81
C PRO A 110 -11.17 13.84 -10.99
N HIS A 111 -11.34 12.55 -11.32
CA HIS A 111 -12.15 12.09 -12.45
C HIS A 111 -13.48 11.44 -12.02
N LEU A 112 -13.80 11.45 -10.71
CA LEU A 112 -15.01 10.83 -10.13
C LEU A 112 -16.08 11.88 -9.78
N GLU A 113 -16.30 12.85 -10.66
CA GLU A 113 -17.36 13.84 -10.48
C GLU A 113 -18.72 13.17 -10.26
N GLY A 114 -19.50 13.69 -9.29
CA GLY A 114 -20.81 13.17 -8.93
C GLY A 114 -20.81 11.85 -8.16
N VAL A 115 -19.65 11.36 -7.73
CA VAL A 115 -19.49 10.17 -6.89
C VAL A 115 -19.06 10.58 -5.49
N ALA A 116 -19.86 10.25 -4.47
CA ALA A 116 -19.44 10.38 -3.08
C ALA A 116 -18.37 9.30 -2.78
N VAL A 117 -17.26 9.71 -2.17
CA VAL A 117 -16.16 8.78 -1.84
C VAL A 117 -16.00 8.69 -0.33
N GLU A 118 -15.87 7.46 0.20
CA GLU A 118 -15.57 7.18 1.60
C GLU A 118 -14.30 6.32 1.69
N ALA A 119 -13.33 6.75 2.52
CA ALA A 119 -12.15 5.98 2.82
C ALA A 119 -12.39 5.05 4.01
N VAL A 120 -12.00 3.79 3.87
CA VAL A 120 -12.01 2.77 4.93
C VAL A 120 -10.56 2.41 5.25
N PRO A 121 -10.06 2.76 6.43
CA PRO A 121 -8.67 2.51 6.80
C PRO A 121 -8.31 1.03 6.75
N GLY A 122 -7.07 0.74 6.40
CA GLY A 122 -6.45 -0.57 6.52
C GLY A 122 -5.14 -0.48 7.30
N ILE A 123 -4.62 -1.61 7.76
CA ILE A 123 -3.30 -1.68 8.39
C ILE A 123 -2.24 -1.37 7.34
N SER A 124 -1.35 -0.44 7.63
CA SER A 124 -0.25 -0.09 6.74
C SER A 124 0.92 -1.06 6.87
N ALA A 125 1.71 -1.23 5.80
CA ALA A 125 2.86 -2.13 5.81
C ALA A 125 3.90 -1.78 6.89
N HIS A 126 4.10 -0.49 7.22
CA HIS A 126 5.02 -0.09 8.28
C HIS A 126 4.56 -0.53 9.69
N GLN A 127 3.25 -0.62 9.93
CA GLN A 127 2.71 -1.13 11.20
C GLN A 127 2.99 -2.64 11.33
N LEU A 128 2.79 -3.42 10.27
CA LEU A 128 3.15 -4.84 10.27
C LEU A 128 4.67 -5.03 10.40
N ALA A 129 5.48 -4.22 9.72
CA ALA A 129 6.93 -4.26 9.81
C ALA A 129 7.43 -4.02 11.25
N ALA A 130 6.90 -3.01 11.92
CA ALA A 130 7.23 -2.73 13.31
C ALA A 130 6.80 -3.88 14.24
N ALA A 131 5.60 -4.41 14.05
CA ALA A 131 5.07 -5.54 14.83
C ALA A 131 5.91 -6.82 14.63
N SER A 132 6.33 -7.14 13.40
CA SER A 132 7.12 -8.34 13.09
C SER A 132 8.51 -8.35 13.76
N LEU A 133 9.05 -7.17 14.08
CA LEU A 133 10.32 -7.02 14.79
C LEU A 133 10.15 -6.67 16.28
N LEU A 134 8.92 -6.53 16.74
CA LEU A 134 8.63 -6.03 18.09
C LEU A 134 9.33 -4.68 18.38
N LYS A 135 9.38 -3.80 17.36
CA LYS A 135 9.99 -2.47 17.48
C LYS A 135 8.91 -1.39 17.51
N PRO A 136 8.92 -0.46 18.47
CA PRO A 136 7.98 0.65 18.46
C PRO A 136 8.24 1.54 17.24
N ILE A 137 7.17 2.09 16.67
CA ILE A 137 7.24 3.10 15.61
C ILE A 137 7.70 4.44 16.21
N ALA A 138 7.11 4.82 17.34
CA ALA A 138 7.45 6.00 18.12
C ALA A 138 6.90 5.86 19.54
N LEU A 139 7.57 6.45 20.53
CA LEU A 139 7.17 6.47 21.93
C LEU A 139 7.12 7.91 22.44
N GLY A 140 6.16 8.22 23.32
CA GLY A 140 6.05 9.53 23.96
C GLY A 140 6.02 10.69 22.95
N GLU A 141 7.01 11.55 22.99
CA GLU A 141 7.14 12.72 22.09
C GLU A 141 7.91 12.43 20.80
N GLU A 142 8.32 11.19 20.56
CA GLU A 142 9.03 10.80 19.34
C GLU A 142 8.15 10.92 18.11
N GLY A 143 8.74 11.32 16.99
CA GLY A 143 8.08 11.32 15.68
C GLY A 143 8.55 10.17 14.81
N PHE A 144 7.74 9.82 13.80
CA PHE A 144 8.15 8.93 12.73
C PHE A 144 7.86 9.53 11.36
N ALA A 145 8.52 9.00 10.34
CA ALA A 145 8.28 9.41 8.96
C ALA A 145 7.99 8.20 8.05
N ALA A 146 7.06 8.39 7.11
CA ALA A 146 6.82 7.47 6.01
C ALA A 146 7.06 8.21 4.68
N VAL A 147 8.00 7.73 3.90
CA VAL A 147 8.42 8.33 2.62
C VAL A 147 8.42 7.30 1.51
N THR A 148 8.53 7.76 0.26
CA THR A 148 8.68 6.87 -0.90
C THR A 148 10.13 6.81 -1.36
N GLY A 149 10.60 5.62 -1.73
CA GLY A 149 11.91 5.39 -2.36
C GLY A 149 11.85 5.43 -3.90
N LEU A 150 10.82 6.05 -4.48
CA LEU A 150 10.73 6.25 -5.93
C LEU A 150 11.69 7.34 -6.44
N GLY A 151 12.07 8.26 -5.56
CA GLY A 151 13.08 9.29 -5.76
C GLY A 151 14.16 9.25 -4.68
N PRO A 152 15.10 10.23 -4.67
CA PRO A 152 16.09 10.36 -3.60
C PRO A 152 15.42 10.51 -2.23
N VAL A 153 15.98 9.85 -1.23
CA VAL A 153 15.58 10.00 0.16
C VAL A 153 16.59 10.90 0.86
N ASP A 154 16.13 12.00 1.41
CA ASP A 154 16.96 12.99 2.11
C ASP A 154 17.21 12.57 3.58
N PRO A 155 18.44 12.16 3.96
CA PRO A 155 18.73 11.75 5.32
C PRO A 155 18.64 12.90 6.34
N GLU A 156 19.07 14.11 5.96
CA GLU A 156 19.15 15.26 6.88
C GLU A 156 17.73 15.68 7.31
N GLY A 157 16.77 15.76 6.38
CA GLY A 157 15.39 16.07 6.66
C GLY A 157 14.69 15.02 7.52
N LEU A 158 15.22 13.79 7.54
CA LEU A 158 14.64 12.65 8.26
C LEU A 158 15.36 12.34 9.59
N ASP A 159 16.47 13.00 9.88
CA ASP A 159 17.27 12.68 11.06
C ASP A 159 16.50 12.87 12.39
N ARG A 160 15.62 13.85 12.49
CA ARG A 160 14.83 14.13 13.71
C ARG A 160 13.84 13.01 14.11
N PHE A 161 13.49 12.08 13.19
CA PHE A 161 12.50 11.04 13.45
C PHE A 161 13.12 9.80 14.10
N GLN A 162 12.43 9.19 15.06
CA GLN A 162 12.84 7.93 15.71
C GLN A 162 12.87 6.77 14.72
N SER A 163 11.84 6.65 13.91
CA SER A 163 11.80 5.66 12.85
C SER A 163 11.43 6.29 11.50
N VAL A 164 11.96 5.71 10.43
CA VAL A 164 11.69 6.12 9.05
C VAL A 164 11.33 4.87 8.24
N PHE A 165 10.22 4.95 7.52
CA PHE A 165 9.75 3.87 6.66
C PHE A 165 9.80 4.32 5.20
N VAL A 166 10.60 3.63 4.38
CA VAL A 166 10.76 3.94 2.96
C VAL A 166 9.98 2.93 2.13
N TYR A 167 8.84 3.35 1.62
CA TYR A 167 7.99 2.55 0.74
C TYR A 167 8.55 2.48 -0.66
N LYS A 168 8.34 1.34 -1.35
CA LYS A 168 8.79 1.15 -2.74
C LYS A 168 10.29 1.38 -2.89
N ALA A 169 11.05 0.92 -1.90
CA ALA A 169 12.50 1.11 -1.85
C ALA A 169 13.17 0.44 -3.05
N LYS A 170 13.90 1.23 -3.85
CA LYS A 170 14.55 0.75 -5.07
C LYS A 170 16.03 0.43 -4.86
N ASP A 171 16.72 1.20 -4.05
CA ASP A 171 18.16 1.06 -3.82
C ASP A 171 18.44 0.84 -2.33
N LEU A 172 18.52 -0.43 -1.94
CA LEU A 172 18.74 -0.82 -0.55
C LEU A 172 20.15 -0.47 -0.07
N GLU A 173 21.14 -0.54 -0.97
CA GLU A 173 22.54 -0.21 -0.64
C GLU A 173 22.70 1.30 -0.47
N ALA A 174 22.04 2.11 -1.30
CA ALA A 174 22.04 3.56 -1.12
C ALA A 174 21.38 3.96 0.20
N LEU A 175 20.27 3.32 0.58
CA LEU A 175 19.61 3.56 1.86
C LEU A 175 20.49 3.15 3.05
N GLU A 176 21.19 2.03 2.98
CA GLU A 176 22.14 1.62 4.03
C GLU A 176 23.24 2.64 4.21
N ARG A 177 23.83 3.12 3.10
CA ARG A 177 24.89 4.15 3.14
C ARG A 177 24.39 5.51 3.63
N ALA A 178 23.16 5.86 3.29
CA ALA A 178 22.56 7.15 3.65
C ALA A 178 22.18 7.23 5.14
N PHE A 179 21.97 6.09 5.81
CA PHE A 179 21.56 6.03 7.22
C PHE A 179 22.46 5.12 8.07
N PRO A 180 23.78 5.41 8.19
CA PRO A 180 24.75 4.54 8.86
C PRO A 180 24.48 4.37 10.35
N ASP A 181 23.87 5.38 10.98
CA ASP A 181 23.57 5.42 12.42
C ASP A 181 22.21 4.81 12.77
N ARG A 182 21.51 4.22 11.78
CA ARG A 182 20.23 3.56 11.99
C ARG A 182 20.37 2.05 11.88
N GLU A 183 19.54 1.35 12.62
CA GLU A 183 19.29 -0.07 12.42
C GLU A 183 18.27 -0.23 11.32
N GLY A 184 18.69 -0.75 10.16
CA GLY A 184 17.86 -0.91 8.99
C GLY A 184 17.41 -2.36 8.76
N TRP A 185 16.16 -2.51 8.31
CA TRP A 185 15.55 -3.78 7.90
C TRP A 185 14.83 -3.65 6.58
N ALA A 186 15.01 -4.63 5.71
CA ALA A 186 14.30 -4.73 4.45
C ALA A 186 13.18 -5.79 4.56
N PHE A 187 11.98 -5.40 4.18
CA PHE A 187 10.78 -6.23 4.15
C PHE A 187 10.33 -6.37 2.70
N LEU A 188 10.47 -7.56 2.17
CA LEU A 188 10.07 -7.90 0.81
C LEU A 188 8.77 -8.68 0.90
N ARG A 189 7.72 -8.20 0.22
CA ARG A 189 6.40 -8.85 0.16
C ARG A 189 5.81 -9.15 1.55
N LEU A 190 5.98 -8.22 2.49
CA LEU A 190 5.54 -8.40 3.89
C LEU A 190 4.03 -8.72 3.98
N GLY A 191 3.69 -9.80 4.69
CA GLY A 191 2.32 -10.32 4.79
C GLY A 191 1.83 -11.08 3.54
N MET A 192 2.69 -11.32 2.54
CA MET A 192 2.33 -11.97 1.28
C MET A 192 3.12 -13.26 1.06
N PRO A 193 2.67 -14.14 0.16
CA PRO A 193 3.48 -15.30 -0.25
C PRO A 193 4.86 -14.87 -0.74
N GLY A 194 5.89 -15.54 -0.22
CA GLY A 194 7.29 -15.20 -0.52
C GLY A 194 7.86 -14.07 0.33
N GLU A 195 7.25 -13.77 1.47
CA GLU A 195 7.76 -12.83 2.46
C GLU A 195 9.21 -13.11 2.84
N ARG A 196 10.00 -12.03 2.93
CA ARG A 196 11.37 -12.06 3.44
C ARG A 196 11.64 -10.83 4.29
N VAL A 197 12.13 -11.04 5.49
CA VAL A 197 12.57 -9.98 6.42
C VAL A 197 14.05 -10.15 6.67
N LEU A 198 14.85 -9.15 6.36
CA LEU A 198 16.31 -9.21 6.39
C LEU A 198 16.88 -7.93 7.00
N PRO A 199 17.95 -8.00 7.82
CA PRO A 199 18.76 -6.82 8.11
C PRO A 199 19.18 -6.14 6.81
N LEU A 200 19.08 -4.81 6.73
CA LEU A 200 19.32 -4.06 5.48
C LEU A 200 20.70 -4.35 4.90
N ARG A 201 21.72 -4.48 5.77
CA ARG A 201 23.10 -4.88 5.40
C ARG A 201 23.20 -6.26 4.73
N ALA A 202 22.27 -7.18 5.04
CA ALA A 202 22.21 -8.52 4.45
C ALA A 202 21.33 -8.58 3.18
N ALA A 203 20.65 -7.48 2.85
CA ALA A 203 19.79 -7.41 1.68
C ALA A 203 20.52 -7.05 0.37
N LYS A 204 21.86 -6.92 0.42
CA LYS A 204 22.71 -6.67 -0.74
C LYS A 204 22.56 -7.79 -1.77
N GLY A 205 22.35 -7.42 -3.04
CA GLY A 205 22.16 -8.36 -4.14
C GLY A 205 20.84 -9.15 -4.11
N VAL A 206 19.98 -8.94 -3.12
CA VAL A 206 18.66 -9.57 -3.07
C VAL A 206 17.77 -8.99 -4.16
N ALA A 207 17.14 -9.87 -4.95
CA ALA A 207 16.15 -9.45 -5.93
C ALA A 207 14.99 -8.72 -5.22
N ARG A 208 14.75 -7.50 -5.68
CA ARG A 208 13.73 -6.60 -5.15
C ARG A 208 12.49 -6.67 -6.01
N ASP A 209 11.35 -6.40 -5.41
CA ASP A 209 10.12 -6.14 -6.16
C ASP A 209 9.51 -4.78 -5.75
N TYR A 210 8.40 -4.43 -6.39
CA TYR A 210 7.68 -3.20 -6.10
C TYR A 210 7.18 -3.12 -4.64
N TRP A 211 7.03 -4.26 -3.98
CA TRP A 211 6.49 -4.40 -2.62
C TRP A 211 7.58 -4.43 -1.55
N THR A 212 8.69 -3.73 -1.81
CA THR A 212 9.79 -3.62 -0.83
C THR A 212 9.59 -2.39 0.06
N LEU A 213 9.56 -2.63 1.36
CA LEU A 213 9.59 -1.62 2.41
C LEU A 213 10.93 -1.68 3.12
N VAL A 214 11.51 -0.54 3.46
CA VAL A 214 12.65 -0.45 4.39
C VAL A 214 12.19 0.26 5.65
N GLY A 215 12.48 -0.31 6.81
CA GLY A 215 12.32 0.32 8.12
C GLY A 215 13.69 0.65 8.71
N LEU A 216 13.83 1.87 9.20
CA LEU A 216 15.06 2.44 9.75
C LEU A 216 14.77 2.98 11.14
N TRP A 217 15.34 2.39 12.19
CA TRP A 217 15.19 2.85 13.56
C TRP A 217 16.49 3.46 14.06
N ARG A 218 16.42 4.51 14.85
CA ARG A 218 17.60 4.99 15.58
C ARG A 218 18.15 3.86 16.44
N LYS A 219 19.46 3.66 16.38
CA LYS A 219 20.12 2.78 17.35
C LYS A 219 19.88 3.36 18.74
N GLY A 220 19.37 2.56 19.67
CA GLY A 220 19.19 2.99 21.04
C GLY A 220 20.54 3.47 21.56
N GLY A 221 20.62 4.69 22.06
CA GLY A 221 21.71 5.07 22.92
C GLY A 221 21.65 4.14 24.13
N GLU A 222 22.77 3.54 24.47
CA GLU A 222 22.91 2.87 25.75
C GLU A 222 22.54 3.89 26.84
N GLY A 223 21.32 3.76 27.40
CA GLY A 223 20.85 4.51 28.53
C GLY A 223 21.17 3.75 29.81
#